data_636b3db99dd1182bf33ded92f048c2a6
#
_entry.id   636b3db99dd1182bf33ded92f048c2a6
#
_cell.length_a   1.000
_cell.length_b   1.000
_cell.length_c   1.000
_cell.angle_alpha   90.00
_cell.angle_beta   90.00
_cell.angle_gamma   90.00
#
_symmetry.space_group_name_H-M   'P 1'
#
loop_
_entity.id
_entity.type
_entity.pdbx_description
1 polymer ?
#
loop_
_entity_poly.entity_id
_entity_poly.type
_entity_poly.pdbx_seq_one_letter_code
_entity_poly.pdbx_strand_id
1 'polypeptide(L)'
;MKKNKIKKIVIPGIICIIQLAASIWYSVRYNEARLIVPTDWKTYQFSPNDIPIICSIMLTIVYVYYLLACLGMTSSQQKKNILKTNRTRKLNPQLGLLGFFGFFGFMGGVWFRLVFFGFFGFFYEGKMSNTLMDERFRENKNRAQLMALKAAFTVIIIALCLILVGESFMSMEYLFNVVYILISLSIALAIFLSEYLLYRYDHDEYGND
;
A
#
# COMPACT_ATOMS: atom_id res chain seq x y z
N MET A 1 23.48 -3.62 17.57
CA MET A 1 22.83 -4.50 16.55
C MET A 1 21.88 -3.78 15.56
N LYS A 2 21.22 -2.65 15.91
CA LYS A 2 20.28 -1.94 15.00
C LYS A 2 20.95 -1.31 13.74
N LYS A 3 22.14 -0.73 13.88
CA LYS A 3 22.85 0.03 12.82
C LYS A 3 23.18 -0.83 11.57
N ASN A 4 23.56 -2.12 11.75
CA ASN A 4 23.88 -3.02 10.65
C ASN A 4 22.66 -3.53 9.86
N LYS A 5 21.48 -3.63 10.50
CA LYS A 5 20.24 -4.00 9.80
C LYS A 5 19.74 -2.88 8.89
N ILE A 6 19.84 -1.63 9.34
CA ILE A 6 19.45 -0.46 8.54
C ILE A 6 20.34 -0.35 7.30
N LYS A 7 21.65 -0.52 7.43
CA LYS A 7 22.59 -0.50 6.29
C LYS A 7 22.25 -1.56 5.23
N LYS A 8 21.87 -2.77 5.65
CA LYS A 8 21.49 -3.88 4.73
C LYS A 8 20.22 -3.61 3.91
N ILE A 9 19.38 -2.70 4.38
CA ILE A 9 18.15 -2.32 3.66
C ILE A 9 18.39 -1.04 2.83
N VAL A 10 19.01 -0.03 3.42
CA VAL A 10 19.16 1.30 2.79
C VAL A 10 20.13 1.27 1.61
N ILE A 11 21.26 0.56 1.72
CA ILE A 11 22.27 0.52 0.66
C ILE A 11 21.71 -0.09 -0.65
N PRO A 12 21.08 -1.29 -0.65
CA PRO A 12 20.47 -1.81 -1.87
C PRO A 12 19.39 -0.90 -2.44
N GLY A 13 18.62 -0.22 -1.57
CA GLY A 13 17.60 0.74 -2.01
C GLY A 13 18.18 1.92 -2.77
N ILE A 14 19.27 2.50 -2.27
CA ILE A 14 19.97 3.59 -2.96
C ILE A 14 20.51 3.11 -4.31
N ILE A 15 21.09 1.91 -4.36
CA ILE A 15 21.60 1.32 -5.61
C ILE A 15 20.48 1.15 -6.63
N CYS A 16 19.32 0.62 -6.22
CA CYS A 16 18.16 0.46 -7.10
C CYS A 16 17.66 1.81 -7.64
N ILE A 17 17.63 2.86 -6.81
CA ILE A 17 17.21 4.20 -7.24
C ILE A 17 18.19 4.77 -8.27
N ILE A 18 19.49 4.68 -8.01
CA ILE A 18 20.53 5.18 -8.95
C ILE A 18 20.46 4.42 -10.27
N GLN A 19 20.33 3.11 -10.24
CA GLN A 19 20.24 2.28 -11.43
C GLN A 19 18.97 2.57 -12.23
N LEU A 20 17.83 2.74 -11.55
CA LEU A 20 16.57 3.11 -12.20
C LEU A 20 16.70 4.48 -12.88
N ALA A 21 17.24 5.47 -12.19
CA ALA A 21 17.46 6.81 -12.76
C ALA A 21 18.39 6.77 -13.98
N ALA A 22 19.47 6.00 -13.91
CA ALA A 22 20.41 5.84 -15.02
C ALA A 22 19.76 5.14 -16.22
N SER A 23 18.93 4.12 -16.01
CA SER A 23 18.23 3.40 -17.08
C SER A 23 17.13 4.24 -17.71
N ILE A 24 16.42 5.07 -16.95
CA ILE A 24 15.46 6.05 -17.46
C ILE A 24 16.19 7.08 -18.34
N TRP A 25 17.29 7.64 -17.83
CA TRP A 25 18.07 8.58 -18.58
C TRP A 25 18.59 8.01 -19.91
N TYR A 26 19.10 6.75 -19.87
CA TYR A 26 19.52 6.03 -21.06
C TYR A 26 18.39 5.83 -22.07
N SER A 27 17.20 5.38 -21.59
CA SER A 27 16.04 5.18 -22.45
C SER A 27 15.56 6.47 -23.10
N VAL A 28 15.54 7.59 -22.36
CA VAL A 28 15.17 8.90 -22.92
C VAL A 28 16.18 9.38 -23.96
N ARG A 29 17.47 9.13 -23.75
CA ARG A 29 18.54 9.67 -24.62
C ARG A 29 18.78 8.83 -25.86
N TYR A 30 18.69 7.50 -25.75
CA TYR A 30 19.14 6.55 -26.79
C TYR A 30 18.04 5.63 -27.30
N ASN A 31 16.86 5.62 -26.68
CA ASN A 31 15.79 4.69 -27.01
C ASN A 31 14.41 5.38 -27.12
N GLU A 32 14.38 6.66 -27.47
CA GLU A 32 13.15 7.44 -27.72
C GLU A 32 12.11 7.33 -26.58
N ALA A 33 12.57 7.18 -25.34
CA ALA A 33 11.74 6.97 -24.15
C ALA A 33 10.82 5.73 -24.22
N ARG A 34 11.15 4.72 -25.04
CA ARG A 34 10.41 3.46 -25.13
C ARG A 34 10.28 2.83 -23.75
N LEU A 35 9.15 2.19 -23.48
CA LEU A 35 8.77 1.62 -22.18
C LEU A 35 8.58 2.63 -21.01
N ILE A 36 8.88 3.90 -21.22
CA ILE A 36 8.57 4.99 -20.28
C ILE A 36 7.25 5.65 -20.67
N VAL A 37 7.05 5.85 -21.98
CA VAL A 37 5.80 6.32 -22.57
C VAL A 37 4.83 5.13 -22.71
N PRO A 38 3.51 5.33 -22.57
CA PRO A 38 2.55 4.26 -22.78
C PRO A 38 2.76 3.55 -24.11
N THR A 39 3.06 2.26 -24.06
CA THR A 39 3.41 1.44 -25.22
C THR A 39 2.25 0.50 -25.51
N ASP A 40 1.84 0.42 -26.79
CA ASP A 40 0.89 -0.60 -27.22
C ASP A 40 1.58 -1.96 -27.27
N TRP A 41 1.24 -2.83 -26.31
CA TRP A 41 1.82 -4.16 -26.17
C TRP A 41 1.52 -5.09 -27.35
N LYS A 42 0.50 -4.79 -28.18
CA LYS A 42 0.16 -5.60 -29.37
C LYS A 42 1.13 -5.39 -30.50
N THR A 43 1.70 -4.20 -30.58
CA THR A 43 2.65 -3.80 -31.64
C THR A 43 4.09 -3.72 -31.16
N TYR A 44 4.31 -4.02 -29.86
CA TYR A 44 5.63 -3.93 -29.26
C TYR A 44 6.61 -4.96 -29.86
N GLN A 45 7.72 -4.47 -30.40
CA GLN A 45 8.85 -5.28 -30.84
C GLN A 45 10.02 -5.02 -29.92
N PHE A 46 10.59 -6.09 -29.35
CA PHE A 46 11.74 -6.02 -28.47
C PHE A 46 12.97 -5.46 -29.19
N SER A 47 13.65 -4.51 -28.54
CA SER A 47 14.93 -3.97 -28.97
C SER A 47 16.00 -4.24 -27.91
N PRO A 48 17.27 -4.54 -28.29
CA PRO A 48 18.35 -4.65 -27.32
C PRO A 48 18.53 -3.43 -26.44
N ASN A 49 18.15 -2.25 -26.91
CA ASN A 49 18.19 -1.00 -26.14
C ASN A 49 17.13 -0.93 -25.02
N ASP A 50 16.16 -1.85 -25.00
CA ASP A 50 15.15 -1.94 -23.93
C ASP A 50 15.69 -2.70 -22.69
N ILE A 51 16.79 -3.46 -22.85
CA ILE A 51 17.36 -4.30 -21.79
C ILE A 51 17.66 -3.51 -20.51
N PRO A 52 18.32 -2.35 -20.54
CA PRO A 52 18.67 -1.63 -19.33
C PRO A 52 17.45 -1.26 -18.47
N ILE A 53 16.36 -0.81 -19.10
CA ILE A 53 15.15 -0.43 -18.36
C ILE A 53 14.41 -1.64 -17.83
N ILE A 54 14.32 -2.72 -18.61
CA ILE A 54 13.69 -3.98 -18.19
C ILE A 54 14.45 -4.58 -16.98
N CYS A 55 15.77 -4.65 -17.05
CA CYS A 55 16.60 -5.14 -15.94
C CYS A 55 16.44 -4.28 -14.68
N SER A 56 16.37 -2.94 -14.81
CA SER A 56 16.15 -2.04 -13.68
C SER A 56 14.79 -2.23 -13.03
N ILE A 57 13.74 -2.39 -13.82
CA ILE A 57 12.39 -2.67 -13.32
C ILE A 57 12.37 -4.00 -12.56
N MET A 58 12.93 -5.06 -13.15
CA MET A 58 12.98 -6.38 -12.51
C MET A 58 13.76 -6.35 -11.19
N LEU A 59 14.90 -5.68 -11.15
CA LEU A 59 15.69 -5.49 -9.93
C LEU A 59 14.92 -4.73 -8.85
N THR A 60 14.20 -3.68 -9.25
CA THR A 60 13.36 -2.91 -8.35
C THR A 60 12.23 -3.76 -7.77
N ILE A 61 11.57 -4.59 -8.59
CA ILE A 61 10.54 -5.54 -8.15
C ILE A 61 11.12 -6.51 -7.11
N VAL A 62 12.27 -7.13 -7.40
CA VAL A 62 12.95 -8.05 -6.48
C VAL A 62 13.29 -7.35 -5.16
N TYR A 63 13.76 -6.11 -5.22
CA TYR A 63 14.05 -5.33 -4.02
C TYR A 63 12.79 -5.02 -3.21
N VAL A 64 11.68 -4.69 -3.84
CA VAL A 64 10.37 -4.48 -3.16
C VAL A 64 9.92 -5.77 -2.48
N TYR A 65 10.01 -6.93 -3.15
CA TYR A 65 9.71 -8.23 -2.52
C TYR A 65 10.63 -8.51 -1.32
N TYR A 66 11.92 -8.20 -1.43
CA TYR A 66 12.85 -8.32 -0.31
C TYR A 66 12.44 -7.43 0.88
N LEU A 67 12.04 -6.17 0.63
CA LEU A 67 11.52 -5.28 1.67
C LEU A 67 10.28 -5.85 2.35
N LEU A 68 9.31 -6.33 1.57
CA LEU A 68 8.09 -6.94 2.09
C LEU A 68 8.39 -8.19 2.93
N ALA A 69 9.32 -9.03 2.49
CA ALA A 69 9.78 -10.18 3.26
C ALA A 69 10.45 -9.78 4.57
N CYS A 70 11.30 -8.75 4.57
CA CYS A 70 11.93 -8.22 5.77
C CYS A 70 10.91 -7.64 6.76
N LEU A 71 9.90 -6.94 6.27
CA LEU A 71 8.80 -6.43 7.08
C LEU A 71 7.95 -7.56 7.68
N GLY A 72 7.63 -8.57 6.87
CA GLY A 72 6.88 -9.75 7.31
C GLY A 72 7.61 -10.55 8.38
N MET A 73 8.91 -10.79 8.22
CA MET A 73 9.74 -11.48 9.22
C MET A 73 9.84 -10.69 10.52
N THR A 74 10.00 -9.37 10.44
CA THR A 74 10.07 -8.50 11.63
C THR A 74 8.75 -8.53 12.37
N SER A 75 7.62 -8.48 11.67
CA SER A 75 6.27 -8.59 12.25
C SER A 75 6.05 -9.97 12.90
N SER A 76 6.47 -11.05 12.26
CA SER A 76 6.32 -12.42 12.80
C SER A 76 7.19 -12.65 14.05
N GLN A 77 8.43 -12.15 14.06
CA GLN A 77 9.30 -12.22 15.25
C GLN A 77 8.76 -11.35 16.41
N GLN A 78 8.20 -10.18 16.10
CA GLN A 78 7.52 -9.37 17.10
C GLN A 78 6.32 -10.09 17.71
N LYS A 79 5.47 -10.76 16.88
CA LYS A 79 4.36 -11.57 17.37
C LYS A 79 4.84 -12.68 18.33
N LYS A 80 5.90 -13.41 18.00
CA LYS A 80 6.46 -14.45 18.86
C LYS A 80 7.02 -13.91 20.19
N ASN A 81 7.63 -12.73 20.15
CA ASN A 81 8.17 -12.09 21.37
C ASN A 81 7.08 -11.50 22.27
N ILE A 82 5.97 -11.04 21.69
CA ILE A 82 4.81 -10.51 22.41
C ILE A 82 4.06 -11.64 23.13
N LEU A 83 3.95 -12.82 22.52
CA LEU A 83 3.36 -14.00 23.15
C LEU A 83 4.16 -14.50 24.36
N LYS A 84 5.45 -14.17 24.46
CA LYS A 84 6.32 -14.55 25.59
C LYS A 84 6.43 -13.52 26.71
N THR A 85 6.02 -12.29 26.47
CA THR A 85 6.13 -11.21 27.46
C THR A 85 4.95 -10.25 27.27
N ASN A 86 4.25 -9.89 28.35
CA ASN A 86 3.20 -8.84 28.39
C ASN A 86 3.76 -7.45 28.02
N ARG A 87 4.33 -7.30 26.83
CA ARG A 87 4.96 -6.06 26.38
C ARG A 87 4.06 -5.28 25.43
N THR A 88 4.04 -3.99 25.64
CA THR A 88 3.44 -2.98 24.77
C THR A 88 4.03 -3.02 23.37
N ARG A 89 3.18 -2.99 22.37
CA ARG A 89 3.59 -2.92 20.96
C ARG A 89 4.10 -1.51 20.62
N LYS A 90 5.34 -1.38 20.21
CA LYS A 90 5.85 -0.14 19.61
C LYS A 90 5.48 -0.11 18.14
N LEU A 91 4.59 0.76 17.77
CA LEU A 91 4.14 1.00 16.40
C LEU A 91 4.84 2.23 15.84
N ASN A 92 5.02 2.21 14.52
CA ASN A 92 5.70 3.31 13.83
C ASN A 92 4.66 4.16 13.07
N PRO A 93 4.22 5.32 13.63
CA PRO A 93 3.24 6.19 13.00
C PRO A 93 3.74 6.77 11.66
N GLN A 94 5.05 6.70 11.38
CA GLN A 94 5.64 7.20 10.14
C GLN A 94 5.09 6.50 8.89
N LEU A 95 4.53 5.29 9.03
CA LEU A 95 3.86 4.60 7.92
C LEU A 95 2.64 5.39 7.43
N GLY A 96 2.01 6.20 8.27
CA GLY A 96 0.93 7.11 7.86
C GLY A 96 1.35 8.13 6.81
N LEU A 97 2.63 8.51 6.76
CA LEU A 97 3.16 9.41 5.74
C LEU A 97 3.04 8.84 4.32
N LEU A 98 3.01 7.51 4.18
CA LEU A 98 2.78 6.87 2.88
C LEU A 98 1.39 7.22 2.30
N GLY A 99 0.44 7.64 3.13
CA GLY A 99 -0.86 8.12 2.68
C GLY A 99 -0.78 9.29 1.71
N PHE A 100 0.25 10.14 1.83
CA PHE A 100 0.44 11.26 0.90
C PHE A 100 0.71 10.82 -0.53
N PHE A 101 1.24 9.61 -0.76
CA PHE A 101 1.39 9.06 -2.11
C PHE A 101 0.04 8.84 -2.82
N GLY A 102 -1.07 8.77 -2.08
CA GLY A 102 -2.41 8.72 -2.65
C GLY A 102 -2.74 9.94 -3.52
N PHE A 103 -2.22 11.14 -3.20
CA PHE A 103 -2.45 12.33 -4.01
C PHE A 103 -1.88 12.23 -5.42
N PHE A 104 -0.82 11.45 -5.62
CA PHE A 104 -0.29 11.18 -6.96
C PHE A 104 -1.24 10.35 -7.84
N GLY A 105 -2.31 9.77 -7.26
CA GLY A 105 -3.37 9.12 -8.02
C GLY A 105 -4.12 10.08 -8.93
N PHE A 106 -4.29 11.34 -8.51
CA PHE A 106 -4.93 12.40 -9.30
C PHE A 106 -4.01 12.97 -10.39
N MET A 107 -2.70 12.80 -10.25
CA MET A 107 -1.72 13.26 -11.22
C MET A 107 -1.40 12.13 -12.20
N GLY A 108 -2.02 12.10 -13.36
CA GLY A 108 -1.71 11.16 -14.45
C GLY A 108 -2.63 9.95 -14.59
N GLY A 109 -3.82 9.96 -13.98
CA GLY A 109 -4.88 8.96 -14.24
C GLY A 109 -4.58 7.55 -13.70
N VAL A 110 -3.61 7.39 -12.82
CA VAL A 110 -3.29 6.09 -12.20
C VAL A 110 -4.05 5.93 -10.90
N TRP A 111 -5.34 5.68 -11.01
CA TRP A 111 -6.30 5.63 -9.90
C TRP A 111 -5.96 4.62 -8.80
N PHE A 112 -5.22 3.55 -9.10
CA PHE A 112 -4.77 2.59 -8.10
C PHE A 112 -3.92 3.21 -6.98
N ARG A 113 -3.25 4.34 -7.24
CA ARG A 113 -2.48 5.07 -6.21
C ARG A 113 -3.35 5.60 -5.08
N LEU A 114 -4.66 5.75 -5.28
CA LEU A 114 -5.60 6.16 -4.24
C LEU A 114 -5.66 5.17 -3.06
N VAL A 115 -5.26 3.92 -3.27
CA VAL A 115 -5.11 2.91 -2.20
C VAL A 115 -4.18 3.42 -1.08
N PHE A 116 -3.19 4.24 -1.41
CA PHE A 116 -2.27 4.79 -0.42
C PHE A 116 -2.95 5.67 0.63
N PHE A 117 -4.11 6.27 0.35
CA PHE A 117 -4.86 7.00 1.38
C PHE A 117 -5.21 6.15 2.60
N GLY A 118 -5.34 4.84 2.44
CA GLY A 118 -5.56 3.91 3.55
C GLY A 118 -4.46 3.97 4.61
N PHE A 119 -3.23 4.31 4.21
CA PHE A 119 -2.08 4.39 5.12
C PHE A 119 -2.20 5.51 6.15
N PHE A 120 -3.06 6.52 5.94
CA PHE A 120 -3.36 7.50 6.99
C PHE A 120 -3.92 6.86 8.26
N GLY A 121 -4.52 5.69 8.19
CA GLY A 121 -4.96 4.92 9.35
C GLY A 121 -3.83 4.60 10.34
N PHE A 122 -2.58 4.44 9.86
CA PHE A 122 -1.43 4.16 10.73
C PHE A 122 -1.06 5.30 11.68
N PHE A 123 -1.53 6.53 11.46
CA PHE A 123 -1.41 7.59 12.45
C PHE A 123 -2.20 7.28 13.72
N TYR A 124 -3.35 6.62 13.61
CA TYR A 124 -4.14 6.17 14.76
C TYR A 124 -3.47 4.97 15.45
N GLU A 125 -2.91 4.05 14.68
CA GLU A 125 -2.11 2.94 15.20
C GLU A 125 -0.94 3.45 16.05
N GLY A 126 -0.29 4.54 15.63
CA GLY A 126 0.79 5.18 16.38
C GLY A 126 0.37 5.70 17.74
N LYS A 127 -0.87 6.17 17.92
CA LYS A 127 -1.42 6.62 19.20
C LYS A 127 -1.60 5.47 20.19
N MET A 128 -1.80 4.24 19.70
CA MET A 128 -1.93 3.02 20.51
C MET A 128 -0.57 2.34 20.82
N SER A 129 0.53 3.03 20.64
CA SER A 129 1.87 2.41 20.70
C SER A 129 2.28 1.90 22.09
N ASN A 130 1.54 2.19 23.14
CA ASN A 130 1.82 1.76 24.51
C ASN A 130 0.70 0.91 25.13
N THR A 131 -0.30 0.49 24.35
CA THR A 131 -1.39 -0.35 24.86
C THR A 131 -0.93 -1.78 25.06
N LEU A 132 -1.43 -2.43 26.13
CA LEU A 132 -1.22 -3.85 26.39
C LEU A 132 -1.98 -4.67 25.34
N MET A 133 -1.32 -5.64 24.76
CA MET A 133 -1.96 -6.57 23.81
C MET A 133 -2.57 -7.75 24.59
N ASP A 134 -3.60 -7.47 25.35
CA ASP A 134 -4.40 -8.46 26.04
C ASP A 134 -5.41 -9.16 25.09
N GLU A 135 -6.23 -10.01 25.64
CA GLU A 135 -7.25 -10.74 24.90
C GLU A 135 -8.34 -9.79 24.35
N ARG A 136 -8.70 -8.78 25.14
CA ARG A 136 -9.66 -7.73 24.80
C ARG A 136 -9.18 -6.90 23.59
N PHE A 137 -7.92 -6.49 23.58
CA PHE A 137 -7.34 -5.80 22.43
C PHE A 137 -7.38 -6.66 21.14
N ARG A 138 -7.18 -7.98 21.27
CA ARG A 138 -7.28 -8.90 20.11
C ARG A 138 -8.70 -9.00 19.59
N GLU A 139 -9.67 -9.06 20.47
CA GLU A 139 -11.08 -9.09 20.13
C GLU A 139 -11.49 -7.78 19.43
N ASN A 140 -11.15 -6.62 19.99
CA ASN A 140 -11.38 -5.31 19.40
C ASN A 140 -10.73 -5.19 18.02
N LYS A 141 -9.52 -5.72 17.86
CA LYS A 141 -8.84 -5.75 16.56
C LYS A 141 -9.58 -6.59 15.52
N ASN A 142 -10.01 -7.78 15.89
CA ASN A 142 -10.77 -8.64 14.99
C ASN A 142 -12.10 -8.00 14.61
N ARG A 143 -12.80 -7.38 15.58
CA ARG A 143 -14.05 -6.66 15.35
C ARG A 143 -13.85 -5.46 14.41
N ALA A 144 -12.81 -4.65 14.64
CA ALA A 144 -12.48 -3.51 13.79
C ALA A 144 -12.17 -3.94 12.35
N GLN A 145 -11.35 -4.98 12.18
CA GLN A 145 -11.01 -5.52 10.87
C GLN A 145 -12.24 -6.07 10.13
N LEU A 146 -13.11 -6.80 10.84
CA LEU A 146 -14.33 -7.35 10.24
C LEU A 146 -15.27 -6.23 9.78
N MET A 147 -15.44 -5.17 10.58
CA MET A 147 -16.29 -4.03 10.23
C MET A 147 -15.71 -3.24 9.05
N ALA A 148 -14.40 -3.00 9.05
CA ALA A 148 -13.70 -2.34 7.95
C ALA A 148 -13.84 -3.13 6.63
N LEU A 149 -13.70 -4.46 6.71
CA LEU A 149 -13.85 -5.33 5.55
C LEU A 149 -15.30 -5.32 5.04
N LYS A 150 -16.30 -5.39 5.91
CA LYS A 150 -17.71 -5.30 5.51
C LYS A 150 -18.01 -3.99 4.80
N ALA A 151 -17.51 -2.84 5.32
CA ALA A 151 -17.68 -1.54 4.68
C ALA A 151 -17.05 -1.50 3.29
N ALA A 152 -15.82 -2.00 3.14
CA ALA A 152 -15.12 -2.07 1.85
C ALA A 152 -15.85 -2.98 0.85
N PHE A 153 -16.32 -4.15 1.29
CA PHE A 153 -17.11 -5.06 0.45
C PHE A 153 -18.41 -4.42 -0.06
N THR A 154 -19.09 -3.65 0.80
CA THR A 154 -20.29 -2.91 0.40
C THR A 154 -19.98 -1.95 -0.75
N VAL A 155 -18.88 -1.19 -0.65
CA VAL A 155 -18.47 -0.27 -1.73
C VAL A 155 -18.12 -1.03 -3.00
N ILE A 156 -17.45 -2.18 -2.91
CA ILE A 156 -17.12 -3.02 -4.07
C ILE A 156 -18.39 -3.54 -4.74
N ILE A 157 -19.38 -4.00 -3.97
CA ILE A 157 -20.65 -4.47 -4.52
C ILE A 157 -21.36 -3.33 -5.25
N ILE A 158 -21.39 -2.13 -4.66
CA ILE A 158 -21.98 -0.94 -5.31
C ILE A 158 -21.23 -0.64 -6.63
N ALA A 159 -19.90 -0.72 -6.63
CA ALA A 159 -19.10 -0.51 -7.83
C ALA A 159 -19.42 -1.53 -8.93
N LEU A 160 -19.62 -2.80 -8.57
CA LEU A 160 -20.02 -3.84 -9.52
C LEU A 160 -21.46 -3.63 -10.05
N CYS A 161 -22.39 -3.21 -9.19
CA CYS A 161 -23.75 -2.86 -9.63
C CYS A 161 -23.74 -1.67 -10.60
N LEU A 162 -22.85 -0.70 -10.42
CA LEU A 162 -22.70 0.41 -11.35
C LEU A 162 -22.26 -0.04 -12.75
N ILE A 163 -21.49 -1.12 -12.89
CA ILE A 163 -21.19 -1.68 -14.21
C ILE A 163 -22.45 -2.15 -14.91
N LEU A 164 -23.31 -2.90 -14.19
CA LEU A 164 -24.51 -3.50 -14.77
C LEU A 164 -25.53 -2.46 -15.23
N VAL A 165 -25.64 -1.35 -14.49
CA VAL A 165 -26.63 -0.30 -14.80
C VAL A 165 -26.02 0.81 -15.67
N GLY A 166 -24.74 1.11 -15.45
CA GLY A 166 -24.06 2.25 -16.07
C GLY A 166 -23.81 2.10 -17.57
N GLU A 167 -23.76 0.88 -18.08
CA GLU A 167 -23.58 0.58 -19.51
C GLU A 167 -24.64 1.28 -20.38
N SER A 168 -25.86 1.47 -19.83
CA SER A 168 -26.96 2.14 -20.54
C SER A 168 -26.85 3.68 -20.57
N PHE A 169 -26.02 4.28 -19.70
CA PHE A 169 -26.01 5.74 -19.48
C PHE A 169 -24.66 6.40 -19.72
N MET A 170 -23.59 5.63 -19.72
CA MET A 170 -22.21 6.15 -19.81
C MET A 170 -21.39 5.37 -20.83
N SER A 171 -20.34 6.02 -21.39
CA SER A 171 -19.37 5.28 -22.18
C SER A 171 -18.60 4.30 -21.30
N MET A 172 -18.27 3.13 -21.85
CA MET A 172 -17.54 2.07 -21.13
C MET A 172 -16.23 2.57 -20.52
N GLU A 173 -15.53 3.47 -21.19
CA GLU A 173 -14.27 4.04 -20.68
C GLU A 173 -14.48 4.82 -19.38
N TYR A 174 -15.49 5.69 -19.31
CA TYR A 174 -15.83 6.41 -18.08
C TYR A 174 -16.27 5.47 -16.97
N LEU A 175 -17.07 4.48 -17.31
CA LEU A 175 -17.57 3.50 -16.36
C LEU A 175 -16.43 2.72 -15.70
N PHE A 176 -15.48 2.23 -16.49
CA PHE A 176 -14.30 1.53 -15.97
C PHE A 176 -13.47 2.45 -15.06
N ASN A 177 -13.25 3.69 -15.44
CA ASN A 177 -12.51 4.64 -14.61
C ASN A 177 -13.19 4.87 -13.26
N VAL A 178 -14.51 5.08 -13.24
CA VAL A 178 -15.28 5.28 -11.99
C VAL A 178 -15.20 4.03 -11.10
N VAL A 179 -15.41 2.85 -11.67
CA VAL A 179 -15.32 1.58 -10.93
C VAL A 179 -13.93 1.36 -10.38
N TYR A 180 -12.90 1.66 -11.15
CA TYR A 180 -11.51 1.51 -10.73
C TYR A 180 -11.16 2.45 -9.55
N ILE A 181 -11.67 3.69 -9.59
CA ILE A 181 -11.57 4.64 -8.47
C ILE A 181 -12.28 4.08 -7.23
N LEU A 182 -13.51 3.60 -7.36
CA LEU A 182 -14.29 3.06 -6.25
C LEU A 182 -13.63 1.85 -5.60
N ILE A 183 -13.10 0.92 -6.40
CA ILE A 183 -12.36 -0.24 -5.90
C ILE A 183 -11.10 0.21 -5.16
N SER A 184 -10.35 1.14 -5.73
CA SER A 184 -9.12 1.66 -5.10
C SER A 184 -9.41 2.34 -3.76
N LEU A 185 -10.47 3.16 -3.70
CA LEU A 185 -10.92 3.81 -2.47
C LEU A 185 -11.49 2.83 -1.46
N SER A 186 -12.16 1.74 -1.89
CA SER A 186 -12.66 0.71 -0.97
C SER A 186 -11.52 -0.01 -0.26
N ILE A 187 -10.43 -0.29 -0.95
CA ILE A 187 -9.22 -0.88 -0.35
C ILE A 187 -8.59 0.12 0.63
N ALA A 188 -8.47 1.39 0.24
CA ALA A 188 -8.00 2.45 1.13
C ALA A 188 -8.87 2.56 2.39
N LEU A 189 -10.19 2.51 2.23
CA LEU A 189 -11.16 2.54 3.32
C LEU A 189 -10.99 1.36 4.28
N ALA A 190 -10.80 0.14 3.75
CA ALA A 190 -10.55 -1.05 4.58
C ALA A 190 -9.32 -0.87 5.47
N ILE A 191 -8.21 -0.39 4.91
CA ILE A 191 -6.97 -0.16 5.65
C ILE A 191 -7.17 0.94 6.69
N PHE A 192 -7.75 2.08 6.29
CA PHE A 192 -7.97 3.22 7.18
C PHE A 192 -8.91 2.87 8.34
N LEU A 193 -10.08 2.30 8.04
CA LEU A 193 -11.09 1.97 9.04
C LEU A 193 -10.61 0.91 10.01
N SER A 194 -9.80 -0.06 9.58
CA SER A 194 -9.29 -1.10 10.48
C SER A 194 -8.49 -0.50 11.64
N GLU A 195 -7.66 0.50 11.37
CA GLU A 195 -6.83 1.15 12.39
C GLU A 195 -7.61 2.23 13.17
N TYR A 196 -8.49 2.97 12.50
CA TYR A 196 -9.34 3.98 13.14
C TYR A 196 -10.33 3.35 14.12
N LEU A 197 -11.05 2.29 13.71
CA LEU A 197 -12.03 1.61 14.56
C LEU A 197 -11.34 0.91 15.72
N LEU A 198 -10.16 0.32 15.52
CA LEU A 198 -9.39 -0.26 16.59
C LEU A 198 -9.05 0.80 17.64
N TYR A 199 -8.55 1.97 17.21
CA TYR A 199 -8.26 3.09 18.10
C TYR A 199 -9.51 3.52 18.88
N ARG A 200 -10.65 3.64 18.19
CA ARG A 200 -11.91 4.03 18.79
C ARG A 200 -12.42 3.02 19.82
N TYR A 201 -12.44 1.73 19.50
CA TYR A 201 -12.89 0.69 20.41
C TYR A 201 -12.01 0.59 21.67
N ASP A 202 -10.72 0.86 21.53
CA ASP A 202 -9.80 0.84 22.65
C ASP A 202 -9.97 2.06 23.58
N HIS A 203 -10.36 3.22 23.05
CA HIS A 203 -10.53 4.47 23.81
C HIS A 203 -11.95 4.68 24.36
N ASP A 204 -13.00 4.34 23.61
CA ASP A 204 -14.39 4.54 24.03
C ASP A 204 -14.74 3.65 25.26
N GLU A 205 -14.02 2.56 25.46
CA GLU A 205 -14.23 1.66 26.60
C GLU A 205 -13.52 2.12 27.88
N TYR A 206 -12.44 2.91 27.76
CA TYR A 206 -11.76 3.51 28.93
C TYR A 206 -12.43 4.79 29.44
N GLY A 207 -13.37 5.37 28.70
CA GLY A 207 -14.07 6.60 29.09
C GLY A 207 -15.37 6.41 29.85
N ASN A 208 -15.80 5.17 30.08
CA ASN A 208 -17.06 4.83 30.77
C ASN A 208 -16.87 4.18 32.17
N ASP A 209 -15.65 4.11 32.67
CA ASP A 209 -15.32 3.75 34.06
C ASP A 209 -14.90 5.01 34.83
#